data_ec823349cbaa81d83224b1003aac5468
#
_entry.id   ec823349cbaa81d83224b1003aac5468
#
_cell.length_a   1.000
_cell.length_b   1.000
_cell.length_c   1.000
_cell.angle_alpha   90.00
_cell.angle_beta   90.00
_cell.angle_gamma   90.00
#
_symmetry.space_group_name_H-M   'P 1'
#
loop_
_entity.id
_entity.type
_entity.pdbx_description
1 polymer ?
#
loop_
_entity_poly.entity_id
_entity_poly.type
_entity_poly.pdbx_seq_one_letter_code
_entity_poly.pdbx_strand_id
1 'polypeptide(L)'
;MKILCVCGLGQGTSLILRINVENVLREMGIEADVENTDVSSASAEHPDYIITSNELAQSLEGHSSKIIIVNNYFDTNEIKTALEANLA
;
A
#
# COMPACT_ATOMS: atom_id res chain seq x y z
N MET A 1 -10.93 -4.42 -7.14
CA MET A 1 -9.92 -3.39 -6.80
C MET A 1 -8.65 -4.07 -6.36
N LYS A 2 -7.53 -3.66 -6.90
CA LYS A 2 -6.22 -4.22 -6.55
C LYS A 2 -5.37 -3.16 -5.85
N ILE A 3 -4.80 -3.53 -4.70
CA ILE A 3 -3.92 -2.69 -3.91
C ILE A 3 -2.58 -3.38 -3.77
N LEU A 4 -1.52 -2.66 -4.08
CA LEU A 4 -0.17 -3.19 -4.04
C LEU A 4 0.60 -2.51 -2.90
N CYS A 5 1.12 -3.31 -1.98
CA CYS A 5 1.94 -2.81 -0.88
C CYS A 5 3.40 -2.92 -1.29
N VAL A 6 4.11 -1.80 -1.31
CA VAL A 6 5.48 -1.74 -1.80
C VAL A 6 6.43 -1.36 -0.68
N CYS A 7 7.45 -2.17 -0.48
CA CYS A 7 8.51 -1.90 0.49
C CYS A 7 9.86 -2.20 -0.13
N GLY A 8 10.85 -1.34 0.12
CA GLY A 8 12.19 -1.49 -0.42
C GLY A 8 13.17 -2.20 0.50
N LEU A 9 12.80 -2.45 1.74
CA LEU A 9 13.73 -2.93 2.76
C LEU A 9 13.53 -4.40 3.15
N GLY A 10 13.02 -5.20 2.24
CA GLY A 10 12.88 -6.62 2.49
C GLY A 10 11.44 -7.06 2.57
N GLN A 11 11.24 -8.34 2.32
CA GLN A 11 9.90 -8.90 2.18
C GLN A 11 9.11 -8.97 3.48
N GLY A 12 9.81 -9.06 4.62
CA GLY A 12 9.13 -9.12 5.91
C GLY A 12 8.31 -7.89 6.24
N THR A 13 8.85 -6.71 5.94
CA THR A 13 8.16 -5.44 6.20
C THR A 13 6.96 -5.24 5.27
N SER A 14 7.10 -5.60 4.00
CA SER A 14 5.98 -5.48 3.07
C SER A 14 4.86 -6.46 3.41
N LEU A 15 5.20 -7.62 3.95
CA LEU A 15 4.21 -8.59 4.41
C LEU A 15 3.40 -8.05 5.60
N ILE A 16 4.08 -7.40 6.55
CA ILE A 16 3.41 -6.79 7.69
C ILE A 16 2.47 -5.69 7.23
N LEU A 17 2.92 -4.84 6.32
CA LEU A 17 2.08 -3.80 5.74
C LEU A 17 0.84 -4.41 5.07
N ARG A 18 1.04 -5.46 4.28
CA ARG A 18 -0.06 -6.15 3.61
C ARG A 18 -1.08 -6.68 4.60
N ILE A 19 -0.63 -7.36 5.65
CA ILE A 19 -1.52 -7.92 6.67
C ILE A 19 -2.33 -6.82 7.35
N ASN A 20 -1.67 -5.73 7.71
CA ASN A 20 -2.36 -4.61 8.37
C ASN A 20 -3.35 -3.93 7.43
N VAL A 21 -3.00 -3.78 6.15
CA VAL A 21 -3.92 -3.22 5.17
C VAL A 21 -5.15 -4.12 4.99
N GLU A 22 -4.93 -5.42 4.90
CA GLU A 22 -6.04 -6.37 4.78
C GLU A 22 -6.97 -6.30 5.99
N ASN A 23 -6.42 -6.20 7.19
CA ASN A 23 -7.21 -6.09 8.41
C ASN A 23 -8.02 -4.79 8.45
N VAL A 24 -7.42 -3.68 8.08
CA VAL A 24 -8.10 -2.38 8.06
C VAL A 24 -9.22 -2.39 7.01
N LEU A 25 -8.97 -2.91 5.83
CA LEU A 25 -10.00 -3.00 4.79
C LEU A 25 -11.18 -3.85 5.25
N ARG A 26 -10.90 -4.94 5.96
CA ARG A 26 -11.96 -5.80 6.51
C ARG A 26 -12.81 -5.04 7.52
N GLU A 27 -12.18 -4.23 8.37
CA GLU A 27 -12.89 -3.40 9.32
C GLU A 27 -13.77 -2.35 8.62
N MET A 28 -13.31 -1.83 7.48
CA MET A 28 -14.03 -0.84 6.70
C MET A 28 -15.12 -1.46 5.81
N GLY A 29 -15.17 -2.79 5.75
CA GLY A 29 -16.13 -3.48 4.89
C GLY A 29 -15.80 -3.39 3.40
N ILE A 30 -14.53 -3.19 3.06
CA ILE A 30 -14.08 -3.06 1.68
C ILE A 30 -13.38 -4.34 1.25
N GLU A 31 -13.79 -4.90 0.12
CA GLU A 31 -13.11 -6.05 -0.48
C GLU A 31 -12.12 -5.55 -1.51
N ALA A 32 -10.89 -6.02 -1.40
CA ALA A 32 -9.83 -5.68 -2.34
C ALA A 32 -8.81 -6.82 -2.40
N ASP A 33 -8.16 -6.94 -3.55
CA ASP A 33 -7.07 -7.87 -3.73
C ASP A 33 -5.79 -7.16 -3.32
N VAL A 34 -5.19 -7.58 -2.20
CA VAL A 34 -4.01 -6.94 -1.64
C VAL A 34 -2.81 -7.85 -1.81
N GLU A 35 -1.77 -7.33 -2.43
CA GLU A 35 -0.51 -8.06 -2.62
C GLU A 35 0.65 -7.20 -2.16
N ASN A 36 1.79 -7.84 -1.92
CA ASN A 36 3.02 -7.13 -1.55
C ASN A 36 4.11 -7.43 -2.58
N THR A 37 4.94 -6.43 -2.86
CA THR A 37 6.02 -6.55 -3.84
C THR A 37 7.12 -5.53 -3.54
N ASP A 38 8.19 -5.57 -4.33
CA ASP A 38 9.25 -4.57 -4.27
C ASP A 38 9.00 -3.43 -5.28
N VAL A 39 9.83 -2.39 -5.22
CA VAL A 39 9.70 -1.22 -6.10
C VAL A 39 9.86 -1.59 -7.56
N SER A 40 10.82 -2.46 -7.87
CA SER A 40 11.09 -2.85 -9.25
C SER A 40 9.90 -3.54 -9.88
N SER A 41 9.29 -4.48 -9.16
CA SER A 41 8.10 -5.18 -9.64
C SER A 41 6.90 -4.25 -9.74
N ALA A 42 6.75 -3.34 -8.78
CA ALA A 42 5.64 -2.40 -8.77
C ALA A 42 5.65 -1.49 -10.01
N SER A 43 6.83 -1.12 -10.49
CA SER A 43 6.96 -0.26 -11.66
C SER A 43 6.34 -0.88 -12.92
N ALA A 44 6.30 -2.20 -12.99
CA ALA A 44 5.76 -2.92 -14.15
C ALA A 44 4.29 -3.29 -14.00
N GLU A 45 3.71 -3.12 -12.83
CA GLU A 45 2.31 -3.48 -12.56
C GLU A 45 1.41 -2.25 -12.57
N HIS A 46 0.11 -2.47 -12.77
CA HIS A 46 -0.88 -1.40 -12.83
C HIS A 46 -2.05 -1.66 -11.88
N PRO A 47 -1.79 -1.69 -10.55
CA PRO A 47 -2.88 -1.81 -9.59
C PRO A 47 -3.69 -0.51 -9.53
N ASP A 48 -4.82 -0.55 -8.86
CA ASP A 48 -5.63 0.66 -8.65
C ASP A 48 -4.94 1.60 -7.66
N TYR A 49 -4.32 1.04 -6.63
CA TYR A 49 -3.62 1.81 -5.59
C TYR A 49 -2.30 1.16 -5.25
N ILE A 50 -1.33 2.00 -4.89
CA ILE A 50 -0.05 1.54 -4.34
C ILE A 50 0.10 2.17 -2.96
N ILE A 51 0.35 1.34 -1.94
CA ILE A 51 0.62 1.81 -0.59
C ILE A 51 2.11 1.65 -0.33
N THR A 52 2.78 2.74 0.04
CA THR A 52 4.21 2.74 0.24
C THR A 52 4.62 3.87 1.19
N SER A 53 5.90 3.95 1.54
CA SER A 53 6.43 5.05 2.34
C SER A 53 6.65 6.28 1.46
N ASN A 54 6.77 7.44 2.11
CA ASN A 54 7.06 8.69 1.42
C ASN A 54 8.36 8.61 0.60
N GLU A 55 9.36 7.94 1.15
CA GLU A 55 10.65 7.78 0.49
C GLU A 55 10.53 6.98 -0.81
N LEU A 56 9.82 5.86 -0.76
CA LEU A 56 9.64 5.01 -1.95
C LEU A 56 8.66 5.60 -2.96
N ALA A 57 7.74 6.44 -2.50
CA ALA A 57 6.79 7.09 -3.38
C ALA A 57 7.50 7.95 -4.43
N GLN A 58 8.67 8.48 -4.09
CA GLN A 58 9.47 9.28 -5.02
C GLN A 58 9.96 8.42 -6.20
N SER A 59 10.29 7.17 -5.94
CA SER A 59 10.70 6.22 -6.99
C SER A 59 9.56 5.79 -7.90
N LEU A 60 8.33 5.97 -7.44
CA LEU A 60 7.13 5.62 -8.19
C LEU A 60 6.42 6.84 -8.78
N GLU A 61 7.07 7.98 -8.73
CA GLU A 61 6.54 9.22 -9.30
C GLU A 61 6.28 9.04 -10.79
N GLY A 62 5.11 9.48 -11.23
CA GLY A 62 4.70 9.29 -12.62
C GLY A 62 4.00 7.96 -12.89
N HIS A 63 3.91 7.06 -11.90
CA HIS A 63 3.17 5.82 -12.06
C HIS A 63 1.68 6.13 -12.25
N SER A 64 1.01 5.32 -13.07
CA SER A 64 -0.41 5.52 -13.38
C SER A 64 -1.34 5.25 -12.21
N SER A 65 -0.91 4.44 -11.25
CA SER A 65 -1.71 4.12 -10.06
C SER A 65 -1.69 5.26 -9.06
N LYS A 66 -2.74 5.33 -8.23
CA LYS A 66 -2.78 6.31 -7.15
C LYS A 66 -1.90 5.83 -6.01
N ILE A 67 -1.02 6.71 -5.54
CA ILE A 67 -0.07 6.39 -4.47
C ILE A 67 -0.67 6.82 -3.13
N ILE A 68 -0.72 5.88 -2.18
CA ILE A 68 -1.15 6.14 -0.80
C ILE A 68 0.09 6.03 0.08
N ILE A 69 0.38 7.08 0.84
CA ILE A 69 1.60 7.13 1.66
C ILE A 69 1.29 6.71 3.10
N VAL A 70 2.03 5.71 3.57
CA VAL A 70 2.02 5.25 4.96
C VAL A 70 3.47 5.12 5.38
N ASN A 71 3.88 5.84 6.42
CA ASN A 71 5.27 5.83 6.86
C ASN A 71 5.54 4.82 7.97
N ASN A 72 4.56 4.55 8.83
CA ASN A 72 4.69 3.53 9.87
C ASN A 72 3.79 2.35 9.53
N TYR A 73 4.38 1.28 9.02
CA TYR A 73 3.64 0.09 8.57
C TYR A 73 3.01 -0.69 9.73
N PHE A 74 3.43 -0.43 10.94
CA PHE A 74 2.88 -1.07 12.15
C PHE A 74 1.71 -0.29 12.75
N ASP A 75 1.48 0.94 12.31
CA ASP A 75 0.43 1.80 12.84
C ASP A 75 -0.84 1.64 12.01
N THR A 76 -1.75 0.82 12.51
CA THR A 76 -3.03 0.57 11.81
C THR A 76 -3.91 1.81 11.75
N ASN A 77 -3.76 2.74 12.69
CA ASN A 77 -4.52 4.01 12.66
C ASN A 77 -4.04 4.88 11.49
N GLU A 78 -2.75 4.94 11.25
CA GLU A 78 -2.21 5.68 10.12
C GLU A 78 -2.69 5.06 8.81
N ILE A 79 -2.66 3.73 8.71
CA ILE A 79 -3.12 2.99 7.53
C ILE A 79 -4.61 3.27 7.30
N LYS A 80 -5.40 3.18 8.35
CA LYS A 80 -6.85 3.43 8.25
C LYS A 80 -7.15 4.85 7.79
N THR A 81 -6.48 5.83 8.36
CA THR A 81 -6.65 7.23 7.98
C THR A 81 -6.30 7.45 6.51
N ALA A 82 -5.19 6.87 6.06
CA ALA A 82 -4.75 6.99 4.67
C ALA A 82 -5.74 6.33 3.71
N LEU A 83 -6.26 5.15 4.06
CA LEU A 83 -7.24 4.46 3.22
C LEU A 83 -8.57 5.20 3.18
N GLU A 84 -9.03 5.71 4.31
CA GLU A 84 -10.27 6.48 4.36
C GLU A 84 -10.18 7.73 3.48
N ALA A 85 -9.04 8.40 3.48
CA ALA A 85 -8.84 9.61 2.68
C ALA A 85 -8.82 9.33 1.17
N ASN A 86 -8.48 8.10 0.76
CA ASN A 86 -8.30 7.76 -0.64
C ASN A 86 -9.40 6.87 -1.21
N LEU A 87 -10.05 6.06 -0.39
CA LEU A 87 -11.05 5.09 -0.85
C LEU A 87 -12.50 5.48 -0.50
N ALA A 88 -12.67 6.39 0.41
CA ALA A 88 -14.00 6.80 0.87
C ALA A 88 -14.60 7.89 -0.01
#